data_82408f0a7e7adfb62200d4317b32f4a5
#
_entry.id   82408f0a7e7adfb62200d4317b32f4a5
#
_cell.length_a   1.000
_cell.length_b   1.000
_cell.length_c   1.000
_cell.angle_alpha   90.00
_cell.angle_beta   90.00
_cell.angle_gamma   90.00
#
_symmetry.space_group_name_H-M   'P 1'
#
loop_
_entity.id
_entity.type
_entity.pdbx_description
1 polymer ?
#
loop_
_entity_poly.entity_id
_entity_poly.type
_entity_poly.pdbx_seq_one_letter_code
_entity_poly.pdbx_strand_id
1 'polypeptide(L)'
;MKKVKITVMKTARYDDLIKKYENPIEHACDMREGQEFIANGWEKPNGFCQSAWDSVSAFVMTLACGGEDIYDGWMKDKKSAMISCNDGFRPVSSLLEAMEDSAE
;
A
#
# COMPACT_ATOMS: atom_id res chain seq x y z
N MET A 1 7.33 -2.09 -18.11
CA MET A 1 7.08 -2.16 -16.66
C MET A 1 5.91 -3.08 -16.36
N LYS A 2 6.03 -3.83 -15.29
CA LYS A 2 4.92 -4.67 -14.83
C LYS A 2 3.89 -3.82 -14.13
N LYS A 3 2.65 -4.22 -14.20
CA LYS A 3 1.61 -3.66 -13.34
C LYS A 3 1.77 -4.25 -11.95
N VAL A 4 1.32 -3.52 -10.94
CA VAL A 4 1.40 -3.95 -9.55
C VAL A 4 0.00 -3.90 -8.96
N LYS A 5 -0.45 -5.03 -8.42
CA LYS A 5 -1.73 -5.09 -7.72
C LYS A 5 -1.52 -4.66 -6.27
N ILE A 6 -2.37 -3.77 -5.80
CA ILE A 6 -2.36 -3.29 -4.43
C ILE A 6 -3.66 -3.77 -3.77
N THR A 7 -3.54 -4.57 -2.75
CA THR A 7 -4.71 -5.08 -2.01
C THR A 7 -4.66 -4.53 -0.58
N VAL A 8 -5.72 -3.86 -0.16
CA VAL A 8 -5.83 -3.40 1.23
C VAL A 8 -6.09 -4.62 2.11
N MET A 9 -5.15 -4.97 2.97
CA MET A 9 -5.19 -6.20 3.75
C MET A 9 -5.73 -6.01 5.16
N LYS A 10 -5.30 -4.95 5.83
CA LYS A 10 -5.68 -4.68 7.22
C LYS A 10 -5.79 -3.20 7.46
N THR A 11 -6.79 -2.82 8.26
CA THR A 11 -6.87 -1.48 8.83
C THR A 11 -6.73 -1.62 10.33
N ALA A 12 -5.92 -0.76 10.93
CA ALA A 12 -5.74 -0.74 12.38
C ALA A 12 -6.23 0.58 12.94
N ARG A 13 -6.42 0.62 14.24
CA ARG A 13 -6.87 1.83 14.93
C ARG A 13 -6.30 1.81 16.34
N TYR A 14 -5.55 2.84 16.66
CA TYR A 14 -4.92 2.97 18.00
C TYR A 14 -5.71 3.99 18.82
N ASP A 15 -6.79 3.55 19.45
CA ASP A 15 -7.70 4.42 20.19
C ASP A 15 -7.04 5.20 21.30
N ASP A 16 -6.06 4.62 21.99
CA ASP A 16 -5.32 5.28 23.05
C ASP A 16 -4.51 6.47 22.51
N LEU A 17 -3.86 6.30 21.37
CA LEU A 17 -3.08 7.38 20.74
C LEU A 17 -3.99 8.46 20.18
N ILE A 18 -5.10 8.05 19.57
CA ILE A 18 -6.09 8.97 18.99
C ILE A 18 -6.64 9.86 20.10
N LYS A 19 -7.06 9.26 21.20
CA LYS A 19 -7.64 9.99 22.33
C LYS A 19 -6.67 10.98 22.94
N LYS A 20 -5.40 10.61 23.01
CA LYS A 20 -4.40 11.41 23.69
C LYS A 20 -3.82 12.53 22.83
N TYR A 21 -3.66 12.28 21.54
CA TYR A 21 -2.86 13.17 20.68
C TYR A 21 -3.59 13.78 19.49
N GLU A 22 -4.65 13.16 19.02
CA GLU A 22 -5.29 13.61 17.80
C GLU A 22 -6.43 14.59 18.08
N ASN A 23 -6.50 15.67 17.32
CA ASN A 23 -7.68 16.54 17.35
C ASN A 23 -8.87 15.83 16.69
N PRO A 24 -10.10 16.12 17.12
CA PRO A 24 -11.27 15.52 16.48
C PRO A 24 -11.30 15.80 14.98
N ILE A 25 -11.56 14.75 14.20
CA ILE A 25 -11.70 14.87 12.74
C ILE A 25 -13.01 14.20 12.33
N GLU A 26 -13.69 14.78 11.32
CA GLU A 26 -14.95 14.26 10.83
C GLU A 26 -14.74 13.02 9.99
N HIS A 27 -13.64 12.99 9.23
CA HIS A 27 -13.42 11.96 8.24
C HIS A 27 -11.92 11.63 8.19
N ALA A 28 -11.58 10.39 8.47
CA ALA A 28 -10.20 9.96 8.48
C ALA A 28 -9.83 9.37 7.12
N CYS A 29 -10.09 8.10 6.95
CA CYS A 29 -9.68 7.34 5.76
C CYS A 29 -10.84 6.45 5.35
N ASP A 30 -11.10 6.37 4.05
CA ASP A 30 -12.16 5.52 3.51
C ASP A 30 -11.62 4.24 2.86
N MET A 31 -10.35 3.93 3.07
CA MET A 31 -9.77 2.67 2.62
C MET A 31 -10.35 1.51 3.42
N ARG A 32 -10.74 0.45 2.74
CA ARG A 32 -11.40 -0.70 3.37
C ARG A 32 -10.69 -1.99 3.00
N GLU A 33 -10.66 -2.91 3.96
CA GLU A 33 -10.08 -4.23 3.73
C GLU A 33 -10.75 -4.91 2.54
N GLY A 34 -9.93 -5.53 1.70
CA GLY A 34 -10.38 -6.20 0.50
C GLY A 34 -10.39 -5.36 -0.76
N GLN A 35 -10.25 -4.04 -0.67
CA GLN A 35 -10.15 -3.19 -1.86
C GLN A 35 -8.91 -3.56 -2.67
N GLU A 36 -9.06 -3.57 -3.99
CA GLU A 36 -7.95 -3.86 -4.90
C GLU A 36 -7.78 -2.71 -5.89
N PHE A 37 -6.52 -2.42 -6.19
CA PHE A 37 -6.15 -1.38 -7.15
C PHE A 37 -5.04 -1.92 -8.04
N ILE A 38 -4.98 -1.45 -9.28
CA ILE A 38 -3.89 -1.79 -10.20
C ILE A 38 -3.10 -0.51 -10.48
N ALA A 39 -1.83 -0.54 -10.15
CA ALA A 39 -0.93 0.58 -10.41
C ALA A 39 -0.19 0.35 -11.74
N ASN A 40 -0.13 1.40 -12.54
CA ASN A 40 0.61 1.42 -13.80
C ASN A 40 1.84 2.33 -13.61
N GLY A 41 2.91 1.77 -13.08
CA GLY A 41 4.15 2.51 -12.89
C GLY A 41 4.00 3.70 -11.96
N TRP A 42 4.20 4.90 -12.49
CA TRP A 42 4.24 6.15 -11.72
C TRP A 42 2.88 6.64 -11.26
N GLU A 43 1.81 6.18 -11.90
CA GLU A 43 0.50 6.75 -11.70
C GLU A 43 -0.21 6.16 -10.49
N LYS A 44 -0.67 7.05 -9.62
CA LYS A 44 -1.51 6.63 -8.50
C LYS A 44 -2.84 6.09 -9.06
N PRO A 45 -3.28 4.89 -8.66
CA PRO A 45 -4.59 4.40 -9.10
C PRO A 45 -5.72 5.33 -8.66
N ASN A 46 -6.75 5.45 -9.49
CA ASN A 46 -7.92 6.25 -9.14
C ASN A 46 -8.55 5.71 -7.85
N GLY A 47 -8.90 6.62 -6.96
CA GLY A 47 -9.52 6.28 -5.68
C GLY A 47 -8.57 5.82 -4.60
N PHE A 48 -7.29 5.69 -4.91
CA PHE A 48 -6.28 5.34 -3.90
C PHE A 48 -5.89 6.57 -3.10
N CYS A 49 -5.74 6.41 -1.81
CA CYS A 49 -5.39 7.49 -0.89
C CYS A 49 -4.01 8.06 -1.22
N GLN A 50 -3.91 9.39 -1.34
CA GLN A 50 -2.64 10.07 -1.66
C GLN A 50 -1.58 9.80 -0.58
N SER A 51 -1.99 9.87 0.67
CA SER A 51 -1.09 9.62 1.81
C SER A 51 -0.51 8.20 1.78
N ALA A 52 -1.36 7.23 1.45
CA ALA A 52 -0.91 5.85 1.28
C ALA A 52 0.02 5.71 0.07
N TRP A 53 -0.30 6.40 -1.03
CA TRP A 53 0.52 6.38 -2.23
C TRP A 53 1.93 6.91 -1.94
N ASP A 54 2.01 7.98 -1.15
CA ASP A 54 3.29 8.56 -0.75
C ASP A 54 4.18 7.54 -0.02
N SER A 55 3.57 6.62 0.71
CA SER A 55 4.32 5.58 1.43
C SER A 55 4.65 4.37 0.56
N VAL A 56 3.76 3.99 -0.35
CA VAL A 56 3.92 2.73 -1.09
C VAL A 56 4.54 2.91 -2.47
N SER A 57 4.55 4.11 -3.03
CA SER A 57 4.90 4.31 -4.44
C SER A 57 6.31 3.86 -4.81
N ALA A 58 7.28 4.06 -3.92
CA ALA A 58 8.66 3.63 -4.19
C ALA A 58 8.75 2.10 -4.30
N PHE A 59 8.00 1.39 -3.48
CA PHE A 59 7.96 -0.07 -3.52
C PHE A 59 7.20 -0.57 -4.76
N VAL A 60 6.12 0.13 -5.12
CA VAL A 60 5.38 -0.17 -6.36
C VAL A 60 6.33 -0.04 -7.55
N MET A 61 7.11 1.03 -7.61
CA MET A 61 8.05 1.25 -8.71
C MET A 61 9.14 0.19 -8.75
N THR A 62 9.66 -0.19 -7.59
CA THR A 62 10.65 -1.26 -7.51
C THR A 62 10.11 -2.54 -8.12
N LEU A 63 8.91 -2.94 -7.71
CA LEU A 63 8.28 -4.16 -8.23
C LEU A 63 7.94 -4.03 -9.71
N ALA A 64 7.44 -2.87 -10.13
CA ALA A 64 7.09 -2.62 -11.53
C ALA A 64 8.30 -2.73 -12.45
N CYS A 65 9.46 -2.34 -11.97
CA CYS A 65 10.69 -2.38 -12.74
C CYS A 65 11.43 -3.73 -12.65
N GLY A 66 10.80 -4.73 -12.05
CA GLY A 66 11.36 -6.08 -11.96
C GLY A 66 12.22 -6.34 -10.73
N GLY A 67 12.28 -5.39 -9.79
CA GLY A 67 12.96 -5.60 -8.53
C GLY A 67 12.25 -6.65 -7.71
N GLU A 68 12.99 -7.41 -6.92
CA GLU A 68 12.41 -8.43 -6.08
C GLU A 68 13.24 -8.61 -4.81
N ASP A 69 12.73 -9.42 -3.91
CA ASP A 69 13.41 -9.77 -2.66
C ASP A 69 13.72 -8.53 -1.80
N ILE A 70 12.71 -7.66 -1.66
CA ILE A 70 12.81 -6.45 -0.86
C ILE A 70 13.18 -6.83 0.58
N TYR A 71 14.13 -6.11 1.16
CA TYR A 71 14.68 -6.37 2.50
C TYR A 71 15.25 -7.79 2.68
N ASP A 72 15.78 -8.36 1.59
CA ASP A 72 16.57 -9.58 1.63
C ASP A 72 15.90 -10.73 2.40
N GLY A 73 14.88 -11.30 1.79
CA GLY A 73 14.16 -12.45 2.37
C GLY A 73 13.01 -12.09 3.28
N TRP A 74 12.58 -10.85 3.28
CA TRP A 74 11.47 -10.40 4.11
C TRP A 74 10.14 -11.06 3.75
N MET A 75 9.80 -11.09 2.45
CA MET A 75 8.52 -11.63 2.00
C MET A 75 8.67 -13.08 1.55
N LYS A 76 7.66 -13.91 1.84
CA LYS A 76 7.63 -15.28 1.31
C LYS A 76 7.62 -15.27 -0.21
N ASP A 77 6.82 -14.38 -0.81
CA ASP A 77 6.83 -14.15 -2.25
C ASP A 77 7.76 -12.97 -2.52
N LYS A 78 8.90 -13.24 -3.12
CA LYS A 78 9.91 -12.20 -3.35
C LYS A 78 9.47 -11.10 -4.33
N LYS A 79 8.38 -11.31 -5.06
CA LYS A 79 7.81 -10.31 -5.97
C LYS A 79 6.65 -9.54 -5.32
N SER A 80 6.69 -9.40 -4.02
CA SER A 80 5.66 -8.71 -3.27
C SER A 80 6.25 -7.91 -2.11
N ALA A 81 5.44 -7.04 -1.53
CA ALA A 81 5.81 -6.28 -0.34
C ALA A 81 4.56 -5.93 0.45
N MET A 82 4.67 -5.96 1.77
CA MET A 82 3.58 -5.54 2.67
C MET A 82 3.94 -4.19 3.25
N ILE A 83 3.28 -3.14 2.80
CA ILE A 83 3.64 -1.76 3.17
C ILE A 83 2.44 -1.06 3.79
N SER A 84 2.69 -0.29 4.82
CA SER A 84 1.68 0.49 5.52
C SER A 84 1.65 1.93 5.00
N CYS A 85 0.49 2.58 5.09
CA CYS A 85 0.42 4.02 4.91
C CYS A 85 1.11 4.71 6.09
N ASN A 86 1.24 6.04 6.00
CA ASN A 86 1.99 6.81 6.99
C ASN A 86 1.15 7.39 8.13
N ASP A 87 -0.13 6.97 8.25
CA ASP A 87 -0.97 7.41 9.37
C ASP A 87 -0.65 6.57 10.60
N GLY A 88 -0.10 7.22 11.62
CA GLY A 88 0.29 6.55 12.86
C GLY A 88 -0.88 6.22 13.79
N PHE A 89 -2.07 6.80 13.53
CA PHE A 89 -3.26 6.54 14.34
C PHE A 89 -4.12 5.42 13.76
N ARG A 90 -4.20 5.38 12.42
CA ARG A 90 -5.05 4.41 11.70
C ARG A 90 -4.29 3.82 10.51
N PRO A 91 -3.21 3.08 10.77
CA PRO A 91 -2.41 2.55 9.66
C PRO A 91 -3.19 1.53 8.84
N VAL A 92 -2.99 1.60 7.54
CA VAL A 92 -3.59 0.69 6.57
C VAL A 92 -2.46 -0.08 5.90
N SER A 93 -2.47 -1.39 6.06
CA SER A 93 -1.46 -2.26 5.46
C SER A 93 -1.96 -2.80 4.13
N SER A 94 -1.15 -2.65 3.09
CA SER A 94 -1.49 -3.10 1.75
C SER A 94 -0.45 -4.06 1.23
N LEU A 95 -0.92 -5.11 0.56
CA LEU A 95 -0.05 -6.07 -0.11
C LEU A 95 0.17 -5.60 -1.54
N LEU A 96 1.42 -5.42 -1.91
CA LEU A 96 1.83 -5.05 -3.26
C LEU A 96 2.35 -6.29 -3.96
N GLU A 97 1.81 -6.61 -5.12
CA GLU A 97 2.20 -7.81 -5.86
C GLU A 97 2.49 -7.46 -7.31
N ALA A 98 3.69 -7.77 -7.76
CA ALA A 98 4.02 -7.62 -9.18
C ALA A 98 3.17 -8.61 -9.98
N MET A 99 2.51 -8.11 -11.02
CA MET A 99 1.69 -8.94 -11.89
C MET A 99 2.57 -9.51 -13.00
N GLU A 100 2.21 -10.68 -13.49
CA GLU A 100 2.87 -11.23 -14.67
C GLU A 100 2.65 -10.28 -15.85
N ASP A 101 3.69 -10.12 -16.67
CA ASP A 101 3.53 -9.34 -17.90
C ASP A 101 2.52 -10.03 -18.78
N SER A 102 1.54 -9.27 -19.27
CA SER A 102 0.67 -9.82 -20.29
C SER A 102 1.52 -10.16 -21.49
N ALA A 103 1.20 -11.24 -22.13
CA ALA A 103 1.85 -11.60 -23.38
C ALA A 103 1.33 -10.64 -24.46
N GLU A 104 2.04 -9.60 -24.67
CA GLU A 104 1.69 -8.61 -25.70
C GLU A 104 2.37 -8.89 -26.99
#